data_1a7bfde76d23251fa5df39d1823a7f76
#
_entry.id   1a7bfde76d23251fa5df39d1823a7f76
#
_cell.length_a   1.000
_cell.length_b   1.000
_cell.length_c   1.000
_cell.angle_alpha   90.00
_cell.angle_beta   90.00
_cell.angle_gamma   90.00
#
_symmetry.space_group_name_H-M   'P 1'
#
loop_
_entity.id
_entity.type
_entity.pdbx_description
1 polymer ?
#
loop_
_entity_poly.entity_id
_entity_poly.type
_entity_poly.pdbx_seq_one_letter_code
_entity_poly.pdbx_strand_id
1 'polypeptide(L)'
;MGIDFDAQLARFRAAHQPQRATFADAPWSYIVGGRGPETLLFLPGAPGIAEMAFPYIAAFEQRYRVIAPSYPAEVGTLEQLLAGITALVEAETAGPFHLIGASYSGIVAQYVLQRHPDRILSLLIGDTGVPRRDRAMALRLAIAIIARLPRLGLHATLAGSLTYVLAGSTPAHRFWQRYFKGVVAMLTVPEFTNRVRVMIDMDERGRELQPAPRWHGPTLLMETADDPLFAAAERVALRARYPYAEIHTFYTKGHITALTRAPEYITVMEAFLARH
;
A
#
# COMPACT_ATOMS: atom_id res chain seq x y z
N MET A 1 15.60 -17.89 -14.69
CA MET A 1 14.19 -18.30 -14.89
C MET A 1 13.29 -17.16 -14.41
N GLY A 2 12.33 -16.71 -15.23
CA GLY A 2 11.38 -15.69 -14.79
C GLY A 2 10.42 -16.25 -13.74
N ILE A 3 9.92 -15.38 -12.85
CA ILE A 3 8.91 -15.76 -11.85
C ILE A 3 7.60 -16.08 -12.56
N ASP A 4 7.05 -17.25 -12.29
CA ASP A 4 5.68 -17.61 -12.64
C ASP A 4 4.73 -17.12 -11.52
N PHE A 5 4.23 -15.90 -11.68
CA PHE A 5 3.31 -15.29 -10.73
C PHE A 5 1.96 -16.02 -10.65
N ASP A 6 1.48 -16.63 -11.73
CA ASP A 6 0.23 -17.39 -11.73
C ASP A 6 0.37 -18.64 -10.83
N ALA A 7 1.45 -19.40 -10.99
CA ALA A 7 1.74 -20.55 -10.13
C ALA A 7 2.04 -20.13 -8.68
N GLN A 8 2.72 -19.01 -8.46
CA GLN A 8 3.01 -18.49 -7.12
C GLN A 8 1.71 -18.09 -6.41
N LEU A 9 0.82 -17.35 -7.08
CA LEU A 9 -0.48 -16.95 -6.52
C LEU A 9 -1.37 -18.16 -6.22
N ALA A 10 -1.40 -19.17 -7.09
CA ALA A 10 -2.18 -20.39 -6.86
C ALA A 10 -1.70 -21.13 -5.59
N ARG A 11 -0.39 -21.29 -5.42
CA ARG A 11 0.20 -21.89 -4.21
C ARG A 11 -0.09 -21.04 -2.97
N PHE A 12 0.02 -19.72 -3.08
CA PHE A 12 -0.26 -18.80 -2.00
C PHE A 12 -1.71 -18.91 -1.51
N ARG A 13 -2.68 -18.92 -2.42
CA ARG A 13 -4.11 -19.09 -2.11
C ARG A 13 -4.43 -20.44 -1.43
N ALA A 14 -3.72 -21.47 -1.80
CA ALA A 14 -3.87 -22.79 -1.18
C ALA A 14 -3.34 -22.82 0.27
N ALA A 15 -2.30 -22.06 0.57
CA ALA A 15 -1.64 -22.03 1.88
C ALA A 15 -2.22 -20.96 2.82
N HIS A 16 -2.77 -19.85 2.31
CA HIS A 16 -3.16 -18.69 3.10
C HIS A 16 -4.65 -18.39 2.94
N GLN A 17 -5.42 -18.77 3.95
CA GLN A 17 -6.85 -18.42 4.01
C GLN A 17 -7.00 -17.07 4.73
N PRO A 18 -7.76 -16.11 4.15
CA PRO A 18 -8.03 -14.84 4.82
C PRO A 18 -8.80 -15.04 6.13
N GLN A 19 -8.33 -14.41 7.17
CA GLN A 19 -9.05 -14.28 8.44
C GLN A 19 -10.05 -13.14 8.34
N ARG A 20 -11.09 -13.16 9.19
CA ARG A 20 -12.13 -12.13 9.24
C ARG A 20 -12.42 -11.75 10.69
N ALA A 21 -12.48 -10.46 10.95
CA ALA A 21 -12.87 -9.92 12.25
C ALA A 21 -13.50 -8.54 12.08
N THR A 22 -14.22 -8.07 13.10
CA THR A 22 -14.73 -6.69 13.14
C THR A 22 -13.74 -5.84 13.91
N PHE A 23 -13.20 -4.79 13.26
CA PHE A 23 -12.35 -3.79 13.88
C PHE A 23 -12.91 -2.39 13.60
N ALA A 24 -13.04 -1.57 14.64
CA ALA A 24 -13.59 -0.22 14.55
C ALA A 24 -14.90 -0.19 13.75
N ASP A 25 -15.84 -1.06 14.13
CA ASP A 25 -17.18 -1.20 13.54
C ASP A 25 -17.24 -1.56 12.05
N ALA A 26 -16.14 -2.04 11.46
CA ALA A 26 -16.07 -2.47 10.08
C ALA A 26 -15.60 -3.94 9.94
N PRO A 27 -16.07 -4.68 8.91
CA PRO A 27 -15.70 -6.08 8.67
C PRO A 27 -14.37 -6.18 7.93
N TRP A 28 -13.29 -6.37 8.65
CA TRP A 28 -11.95 -6.54 8.08
C TRP A 28 -11.70 -7.97 7.63
N SER A 29 -10.99 -8.10 6.51
CA SER A 29 -10.35 -9.34 6.09
C SER A 29 -8.85 -9.11 6.06
N TYR A 30 -8.06 -10.09 6.50
CA TYR A 30 -6.60 -9.97 6.54
C TYR A 30 -5.93 -11.33 6.42
N ILE A 31 -4.69 -11.32 5.95
CA ILE A 31 -3.87 -12.52 5.82
C ILE A 31 -2.75 -12.46 6.84
N VAL A 32 -2.53 -13.57 7.54
CA VAL A 32 -1.39 -13.75 8.43
C VAL A 32 -0.53 -14.89 7.89
N GLY A 33 0.76 -14.63 7.69
CA GLY A 33 1.76 -15.62 7.32
C GLY A 33 2.90 -15.67 8.33
N GLY A 34 3.52 -16.83 8.46
CA GLY A 34 4.69 -17.01 9.32
C GLY A 34 4.44 -16.93 10.84
N ARG A 35 5.50 -17.23 11.60
CA ARG A 35 5.51 -17.23 13.08
C ARG A 35 6.82 -16.68 13.64
N GLY A 36 7.53 -15.86 12.88
CA GLY A 36 8.75 -15.22 13.34
C GLY A 36 8.53 -14.30 14.55
N PRO A 37 9.61 -13.96 15.28
CA PRO A 37 9.54 -13.16 16.49
C PRO A 37 9.14 -11.70 16.22
N GLU A 38 9.46 -11.19 15.05
CA GLU A 38 9.14 -9.82 14.63
C GLU A 38 7.99 -9.81 13.63
N THR A 39 7.18 -8.75 13.69
CA THR A 39 6.01 -8.60 12.84
C THR A 39 6.27 -7.59 11.72
N LEU A 40 5.90 -7.95 10.49
CA LEU A 40 5.83 -7.05 9.35
C LEU A 40 4.35 -6.74 9.06
N LEU A 41 3.96 -5.48 9.13
CA LEU A 41 2.65 -5.01 8.70
C LEU A 41 2.73 -4.46 7.27
N PHE A 42 2.18 -5.20 6.31
CA PHE A 42 2.09 -4.78 4.91
C PHE A 42 0.75 -4.11 4.63
N LEU A 43 0.75 -2.80 4.49
CA LEU A 43 -0.45 -2.06 4.11
C LEU A 43 -0.68 -2.15 2.59
N PRO A 44 -1.88 -2.52 2.12
CA PRO A 44 -2.16 -2.66 0.70
C PRO A 44 -2.29 -1.29 0.02
N GLY A 45 -1.88 -1.20 -1.25
CA GLY A 45 -2.06 0.00 -2.08
C GLY A 45 -3.54 0.36 -2.31
N ALA A 46 -3.82 1.28 -3.22
CA ALA A 46 -5.16 1.82 -3.47
C ALA A 46 -6.29 0.78 -3.67
N PRO A 47 -6.09 -0.40 -4.29
CA PRO A 47 -7.12 -1.43 -4.33
C PRO A 47 -7.53 -1.96 -2.95
N GLY A 48 -6.69 -1.81 -1.95
CA GLY A 48 -6.99 -2.19 -0.57
C GLY A 48 -7.11 -3.71 -0.36
N ILE A 49 -6.36 -4.53 -1.06
CA ILE A 49 -6.48 -5.99 -1.08
C ILE A 49 -5.21 -6.63 -0.51
N ALA A 50 -5.33 -7.37 0.58
CA ALA A 50 -4.24 -8.07 1.26
C ALA A 50 -3.48 -9.04 0.32
N GLU A 51 -4.19 -9.74 -0.55
CA GLU A 51 -3.62 -10.71 -1.48
C GLU A 51 -2.55 -10.12 -2.40
N MET A 52 -2.61 -8.81 -2.69
CA MET A 52 -1.57 -8.16 -3.53
C MET A 52 -0.17 -8.25 -2.92
N ALA A 53 -0.06 -8.46 -1.61
CA ALA A 53 1.21 -8.67 -0.92
C ALA A 53 1.74 -10.11 -1.02
N PHE A 54 1.10 -11.02 -1.80
CA PHE A 54 1.47 -12.44 -1.84
C PHE A 54 2.96 -12.72 -2.12
N PRO A 55 3.67 -11.98 -3.00
CA PRO A 55 5.08 -12.24 -3.22
C PRO A 55 5.93 -11.93 -1.98
N TYR A 56 5.54 -10.89 -1.24
CA TYR A 56 6.21 -10.44 -0.03
C TYR A 56 5.90 -11.35 1.16
N ILE A 57 4.64 -11.73 1.35
CA ILE A 57 4.26 -12.67 2.42
C ILE A 57 5.05 -13.96 2.24
N ALA A 58 5.04 -14.55 1.04
CA ALA A 58 5.74 -15.80 0.74
C ALA A 58 7.27 -15.71 0.93
N ALA A 59 7.87 -14.52 0.75
CA ALA A 59 9.29 -14.31 0.95
C ALA A 59 9.66 -14.16 2.45
N PHE A 60 8.84 -13.42 3.20
CA PHE A 60 9.17 -13.04 4.56
C PHE A 60 8.64 -13.98 5.64
N GLU A 61 7.61 -14.78 5.38
CA GLU A 61 6.93 -15.64 6.37
C GLU A 61 7.81 -16.71 7.00
N GLN A 62 8.96 -17.03 6.41
CA GLN A 62 9.90 -17.98 6.99
C GLN A 62 10.66 -17.40 8.20
N ARG A 63 10.77 -16.08 8.28
CA ARG A 63 11.57 -15.38 9.29
C ARG A 63 10.74 -14.43 10.15
N TYR A 64 9.64 -13.93 9.63
CA TYR A 64 8.78 -12.93 10.26
C TYR A 64 7.36 -13.44 10.40
N ARG A 65 6.60 -12.85 11.33
CA ARG A 65 5.16 -12.86 11.29
C ARG A 65 4.71 -11.75 10.35
N VAL A 66 3.97 -12.06 9.31
CA VAL A 66 3.53 -11.08 8.30
C VAL A 66 2.02 -10.89 8.42
N ILE A 67 1.57 -9.65 8.50
CA ILE A 67 0.15 -9.27 8.55
C ILE A 67 -0.13 -8.35 7.37
N ALA A 68 -1.13 -8.69 6.57
CA ALA A 68 -1.59 -7.87 5.46
C ALA A 68 -3.12 -7.73 5.51
N PRO A 69 -3.67 -6.53 5.81
CA PRO A 69 -5.11 -6.29 5.81
C PRO A 69 -5.67 -6.05 4.41
N SER A 70 -6.97 -6.34 4.25
CA SER A 70 -7.79 -5.74 3.18
C SER A 70 -8.65 -4.65 3.79
N TYR A 71 -8.70 -3.48 3.15
CA TYR A 71 -9.51 -2.38 3.66
C TYR A 71 -11.00 -2.61 3.38
N PRO A 72 -11.89 -2.52 4.38
CA PRO A 72 -13.32 -2.71 4.18
C PRO A 72 -13.92 -1.69 3.20
N ALA A 73 -14.95 -2.11 2.48
CA ALA A 73 -15.67 -1.24 1.53
C ALA A 73 -16.37 -0.05 2.22
N GLU A 74 -16.74 -0.23 3.49
CA GLU A 74 -17.45 0.73 4.33
C GLU A 74 -16.56 1.87 4.83
N VAL A 75 -15.25 1.67 4.85
CA VAL A 75 -14.27 2.66 5.33
C VAL A 75 -14.15 3.80 4.32
N GLY A 76 -14.66 4.96 4.69
CA GLY A 76 -14.73 6.15 3.85
C GLY A 76 -14.00 7.38 4.37
N THR A 77 -13.34 7.27 5.54
CA THR A 77 -12.52 8.35 6.12
C THR A 77 -11.15 7.83 6.56
N LEU A 78 -10.17 8.72 6.62
CA LEU A 78 -8.84 8.38 7.14
C LEU A 78 -8.94 7.93 8.61
N GLU A 79 -9.78 8.56 9.41
CA GLU A 79 -9.96 8.21 10.83
C GLU A 79 -10.44 6.77 10.99
N GLN A 80 -11.48 6.37 10.25
CA GLN A 80 -11.97 4.99 10.26
C GLN A 80 -10.88 3.99 9.81
N LEU A 81 -10.12 4.34 8.76
CA LEU A 81 -9.04 3.50 8.29
C LEU A 81 -7.96 3.29 9.36
N LEU A 82 -7.51 4.37 9.98
CA LEU A 82 -6.47 4.33 11.01
C LEU A 82 -6.95 3.63 12.28
N ALA A 83 -8.20 3.85 12.71
CA ALA A 83 -8.79 3.15 13.85
C ALA A 83 -8.86 1.64 13.61
N GLY A 84 -9.27 1.21 12.41
CA GLY A 84 -9.31 -0.20 12.06
C GLY A 84 -7.93 -0.85 11.96
N ILE A 85 -6.93 -0.16 11.38
CA ILE A 85 -5.53 -0.64 11.35
C ILE A 85 -5.00 -0.77 12.78
N THR A 86 -5.24 0.21 13.64
CA THR A 86 -4.81 0.19 15.05
C THR A 86 -5.41 -1.01 15.76
N ALA A 87 -6.73 -1.20 15.70
CA ALA A 87 -7.43 -2.30 16.36
C ALA A 87 -6.97 -3.68 15.84
N LEU A 88 -6.73 -3.80 14.53
CA LEU A 88 -6.17 -5.02 13.94
C LEU A 88 -4.77 -5.33 14.49
N VAL A 89 -3.90 -4.33 14.54
CA VAL A 89 -2.52 -4.52 15.04
C VAL A 89 -2.53 -4.86 16.53
N GLU A 90 -3.39 -4.21 17.33
CA GLU A 90 -3.52 -4.51 18.76
C GLU A 90 -4.04 -5.94 19.02
N ALA A 91 -4.92 -6.44 18.17
CA ALA A 91 -5.43 -7.81 18.27
C ALA A 91 -4.39 -8.86 17.84
N GLU A 92 -3.53 -8.54 16.88
CA GLU A 92 -2.63 -9.50 16.26
C GLU A 92 -1.20 -9.47 16.80
N THR A 93 -0.74 -8.36 17.40
CA THR A 93 0.61 -8.27 17.98
C THR A 93 0.67 -7.35 19.19
N ALA A 94 1.21 -7.86 20.28
CA ALA A 94 1.45 -7.07 21.50
C ALA A 94 2.71 -6.22 21.41
N GLY A 95 3.68 -6.63 20.55
CA GLY A 95 4.97 -5.98 20.41
C GLY A 95 5.01 -4.91 19.32
N PRO A 96 6.16 -4.22 19.18
CA PRO A 96 6.40 -3.32 18.07
C PRO A 96 6.52 -4.10 16.75
N PHE A 97 6.39 -3.39 15.61
CA PHE A 97 6.38 -3.99 14.29
C PHE A 97 7.06 -3.11 13.24
N HIS A 98 7.49 -3.72 12.14
CA HIS A 98 7.96 -3.02 10.95
C HIS A 98 6.75 -2.63 10.10
N LEU A 99 6.69 -1.38 9.67
CA LEU A 99 5.57 -0.83 8.90
C LEU A 99 5.95 -0.66 7.44
N ILE A 100 5.22 -1.33 6.56
CA ILE A 100 5.48 -1.34 5.13
C ILE A 100 4.28 -0.80 4.37
N GLY A 101 4.53 0.13 3.44
CA GLY A 101 3.50 0.65 2.55
C GLY A 101 4.06 1.18 1.23
N ALA A 102 3.29 1.03 0.15
CA ALA A 102 3.66 1.56 -1.16
C ALA A 102 2.52 2.34 -1.78
N SER A 103 2.83 3.39 -2.58
CA SER A 103 1.83 4.21 -3.24
C SER A 103 0.85 4.83 -2.21
N TYR A 104 -0.44 4.59 -2.36
CA TYR A 104 -1.50 4.99 -1.42
C TYR A 104 -1.15 4.63 0.03
N SER A 105 -0.75 3.40 0.28
CA SER A 105 -0.44 2.95 1.64
C SER A 105 0.87 3.50 2.19
N GLY A 106 1.76 4.01 1.36
CA GLY A 106 2.91 4.76 1.84
C GLY A 106 2.52 6.09 2.50
N ILE A 107 1.42 6.72 2.05
CA ILE A 107 0.85 7.89 2.74
C ILE A 107 0.12 7.44 4.02
N VAL A 108 -0.67 6.36 3.98
CA VAL A 108 -1.32 5.78 5.18
C VAL A 108 -0.28 5.44 6.26
N ALA A 109 0.84 4.83 5.86
CA ALA A 109 1.93 4.47 6.78
C ALA A 109 2.50 5.69 7.52
N GLN A 110 2.60 6.85 6.87
CA GLN A 110 3.04 8.08 7.52
C GLN A 110 2.07 8.52 8.63
N TYR A 111 0.75 8.34 8.44
CA TYR A 111 -0.25 8.63 9.48
C TYR A 111 -0.23 7.59 10.60
N VAL A 112 -0.04 6.31 10.30
CA VAL A 112 0.13 5.25 11.30
C VAL A 112 1.36 5.52 12.17
N LEU A 113 2.50 5.86 11.55
CA LEU A 113 3.72 6.25 12.26
C LEU A 113 3.49 7.46 13.17
N GLN A 114 2.78 8.48 12.71
CA GLN A 114 2.50 9.69 13.50
C GLN A 114 1.68 9.38 14.76
N ARG A 115 0.77 8.38 14.69
CA ARG A 115 -0.08 7.99 15.82
C ARG A 115 0.61 7.05 16.79
N HIS A 116 1.47 6.18 16.30
CA HIS A 116 2.03 5.08 17.07
C HIS A 116 3.56 4.99 16.92
N PRO A 117 4.32 6.11 17.10
CA PRO A 117 5.76 6.10 16.84
C PRO A 117 6.51 5.07 17.70
N ASP A 118 6.06 4.85 18.93
CA ASP A 118 6.69 3.92 19.88
C ASP A 118 6.42 2.43 19.55
N ARG A 119 5.49 2.17 18.63
CA ARG A 119 5.15 0.81 18.18
C ARG A 119 5.88 0.42 16.88
N ILE A 120 6.59 1.34 16.24
CA ILE A 120 7.22 1.10 14.95
C ILE A 120 8.72 0.80 15.14
N LEU A 121 9.15 -0.39 14.71
CA LEU A 121 10.56 -0.78 14.66
C LEU A 121 11.27 -0.10 13.50
N SER A 122 10.69 -0.17 12.32
CA SER A 122 11.20 0.52 11.13
C SER A 122 10.07 0.86 10.17
N LEU A 123 10.31 1.87 9.32
CA LEU A 123 9.40 2.31 8.27
C LEU A 123 9.99 2.02 6.90
N LEU A 124 9.28 1.23 6.09
CA LEU A 124 9.64 0.96 4.70
C LEU A 124 8.51 1.47 3.79
N ILE A 125 8.76 2.52 3.04
CA ILE A 125 7.77 3.07 2.12
C ILE A 125 8.32 3.21 0.71
N GLY A 126 7.49 2.86 -0.27
CA GLY A 126 7.91 2.82 -1.67
C GLY A 126 6.94 3.50 -2.63
N ASP A 127 7.47 4.04 -3.73
CA ASP A 127 6.70 4.63 -4.84
C ASP A 127 5.54 5.51 -4.34
N THR A 128 5.83 6.40 -3.41
CA THR A 128 4.85 7.23 -2.68
C THR A 128 5.34 8.67 -2.54
N GLY A 129 4.53 9.51 -1.94
CA GLY A 129 4.84 10.92 -1.71
C GLY A 129 4.28 11.41 -0.36
N VAL A 130 4.09 12.71 -0.28
CA VAL A 130 3.46 13.39 0.85
C VAL A 130 2.04 13.83 0.49
N PRO A 131 1.15 14.10 1.49
CA PRO A 131 -0.17 14.65 1.24
C PRO A 131 -0.14 15.96 0.47
N ARG A 132 -1.10 16.13 -0.49
CA ARG A 132 -1.15 17.28 -1.40
C ARG A 132 -2.58 17.79 -1.58
N ARG A 133 -2.79 19.07 -1.25
CA ARG A 133 -4.12 19.71 -1.38
C ARG A 133 -4.62 19.85 -2.80
N ASP A 134 -3.73 20.09 -3.77
CA ASP A 134 -4.09 20.17 -5.18
C ASP A 134 -4.62 18.82 -5.70
N ARG A 135 -4.02 17.70 -5.25
CA ARG A 135 -4.51 16.36 -5.55
C ARG A 135 -5.89 16.12 -4.92
N ALA A 136 -6.13 16.55 -3.67
CA ALA A 136 -7.45 16.46 -3.04
C ALA A 136 -8.53 17.20 -3.86
N MET A 137 -8.23 18.39 -4.33
CA MET A 137 -9.15 19.18 -5.17
C MET A 137 -9.49 18.45 -6.49
N ALA A 138 -8.48 17.93 -7.18
CA ALA A 138 -8.67 17.18 -8.41
C ALA A 138 -9.50 15.91 -8.19
N LEU A 139 -9.26 15.18 -7.10
CA LEU A 139 -10.00 13.97 -6.73
C LEU A 139 -11.45 14.28 -6.34
N ARG A 140 -11.72 15.40 -5.66
CA ARG A 140 -13.10 15.83 -5.35
C ARG A 140 -13.92 16.06 -6.63
N LEU A 141 -13.32 16.72 -7.62
CA LEU A 141 -13.97 16.92 -8.90
C LEU A 141 -14.22 15.59 -9.62
N ALA A 142 -13.19 14.74 -9.67
CA ALA A 142 -13.28 13.43 -10.30
C ALA A 142 -14.39 12.56 -9.67
N ILE A 143 -14.44 12.48 -8.33
CA ILE A 143 -15.42 11.67 -7.61
C ILE A 143 -16.85 12.20 -7.79
N ALA A 144 -17.04 13.53 -7.87
CA ALA A 144 -18.35 14.14 -8.12
C ALA A 144 -18.91 13.74 -9.49
N ILE A 145 -18.04 13.54 -10.48
CA ILE A 145 -18.39 13.04 -11.81
C ILE A 145 -18.64 11.52 -11.75
N ILE A 146 -17.69 10.77 -11.22
CA ILE A 146 -17.71 9.29 -11.19
C ILE A 146 -18.92 8.77 -10.40
N ALA A 147 -19.28 9.40 -9.28
CA ALA A 147 -20.43 9.01 -8.46
C ALA A 147 -21.77 9.08 -9.21
N ARG A 148 -21.82 9.80 -10.34
CA ARG A 148 -23.01 9.91 -11.20
C ARG A 148 -22.99 8.95 -12.39
N LEU A 149 -21.86 8.25 -12.60
CA LEU A 149 -21.77 7.30 -13.71
C LEU A 149 -22.46 5.98 -13.34
N PRO A 150 -23.11 5.32 -14.31
CA PRO A 150 -23.53 3.96 -14.15
C PRO A 150 -22.31 3.05 -13.96
N ARG A 151 -22.50 1.88 -13.32
CA ARG A 151 -21.42 0.93 -13.01
C ARG A 151 -20.51 0.65 -14.22
N LEU A 152 -21.10 0.52 -15.40
CA LEU A 152 -20.34 0.28 -16.65
C LEU A 152 -19.40 1.45 -16.97
N GLY A 153 -19.83 2.69 -16.76
CA GLY A 153 -19.00 3.89 -16.94
C GLY A 153 -17.83 3.96 -15.94
N LEU A 154 -18.06 3.57 -14.68
CA LEU A 154 -16.99 3.46 -13.70
C LEU A 154 -15.92 2.45 -14.15
N HIS A 155 -16.34 1.24 -14.53
CA HIS A 155 -15.41 0.21 -14.96
C HIS A 155 -14.62 0.62 -16.19
N ALA A 156 -15.22 1.28 -17.17
CA ALA A 156 -14.53 1.79 -18.35
C ALA A 156 -13.48 2.86 -17.99
N THR A 157 -13.82 3.79 -17.10
CA THR A 157 -12.90 4.83 -16.62
C THR A 157 -11.71 4.21 -15.87
N LEU A 158 -11.97 3.28 -14.97
CA LEU A 158 -10.90 2.60 -14.22
C LEU A 158 -10.02 1.74 -15.11
N ALA A 159 -10.59 1.03 -16.08
CA ALA A 159 -9.82 0.25 -17.05
C ALA A 159 -8.87 1.14 -17.88
N GLY A 160 -9.33 2.33 -18.28
CA GLY A 160 -8.50 3.33 -18.95
C GLY A 160 -7.34 3.82 -18.07
N SER A 161 -7.63 4.17 -16.82
CA SER A 161 -6.62 4.60 -15.85
C SER A 161 -5.59 3.49 -15.55
N LEU A 162 -6.04 2.24 -15.42
CA LEU A 162 -5.16 1.10 -15.21
C LEU A 162 -4.22 0.87 -16.40
N THR A 163 -4.67 1.08 -17.62
CA THR A 163 -3.83 0.95 -18.81
C THR A 163 -2.59 1.86 -18.72
N TYR A 164 -2.77 3.06 -18.18
CA TYR A 164 -1.66 4.00 -17.96
C TYR A 164 -0.76 3.57 -16.79
N VAL A 165 -1.33 3.22 -15.65
CA VAL A 165 -0.60 2.85 -14.43
C VAL A 165 0.16 1.53 -14.59
N LEU A 166 -0.45 0.57 -15.30
CA LEU A 166 0.09 -0.78 -15.53
C LEU A 166 0.82 -0.90 -16.88
N ALA A 167 1.22 0.21 -17.49
CA ALA A 167 1.89 0.19 -18.79
C ALA A 167 3.19 -0.63 -18.74
N GLY A 168 3.34 -1.57 -19.68
CA GLY A 168 4.50 -2.44 -19.78
C GLY A 168 4.15 -3.77 -20.44
N SER A 169 5.18 -4.50 -20.89
CA SER A 169 5.03 -5.72 -21.69
C SER A 169 5.76 -6.95 -21.15
N THR A 170 6.39 -6.85 -19.98
CA THR A 170 7.04 -8.02 -19.36
C THR A 170 6.02 -9.07 -18.89
N PRO A 171 6.41 -10.32 -18.64
CA PRO A 171 5.51 -11.33 -18.06
C PRO A 171 4.85 -10.85 -16.76
N ALA A 172 5.61 -10.15 -15.90
CA ALA A 172 5.08 -9.55 -14.67
C ALA A 172 4.00 -8.49 -14.94
N HIS A 173 4.23 -7.58 -15.91
CA HIS A 173 3.20 -6.60 -16.28
C HIS A 173 1.93 -7.29 -16.78
N ARG A 174 2.04 -8.30 -17.65
CA ARG A 174 0.86 -9.05 -18.17
C ARG A 174 0.09 -9.76 -17.05
N PHE A 175 0.79 -10.34 -16.08
CA PHE A 175 0.14 -10.94 -14.90
C PHE A 175 -0.65 -9.89 -14.12
N TRP A 176 -0.03 -8.78 -13.72
CA TRP A 176 -0.68 -7.75 -12.94
C TRP A 176 -1.81 -7.04 -13.71
N GLN A 177 -1.68 -6.86 -15.01
CA GLN A 177 -2.78 -6.35 -15.87
C GLN A 177 -4.01 -7.26 -15.79
N ARG A 178 -3.84 -8.59 -15.91
CA ARG A 178 -4.95 -9.54 -15.75
C ARG A 178 -5.54 -9.52 -14.34
N TYR A 179 -4.68 -9.51 -13.33
CA TYR A 179 -5.08 -9.46 -11.92
C TYR A 179 -5.94 -8.22 -11.62
N PHE A 180 -5.46 -7.05 -11.96
CA PHE A 180 -6.19 -5.80 -11.74
C PHE A 180 -7.47 -5.69 -12.57
N LYS A 181 -7.50 -6.26 -13.78
CA LYS A 181 -8.75 -6.34 -14.55
C LYS A 181 -9.82 -7.13 -13.80
N GLY A 182 -9.44 -8.22 -13.15
CA GLY A 182 -10.33 -8.99 -12.27
C GLY A 182 -10.79 -8.17 -11.07
N VAL A 183 -9.88 -7.46 -10.41
CA VAL A 183 -10.21 -6.58 -9.27
C VAL A 183 -11.22 -5.50 -9.66
N VAL A 184 -10.98 -4.79 -10.78
CA VAL A 184 -11.89 -3.73 -11.25
C VAL A 184 -13.27 -4.28 -11.61
N ALA A 185 -13.34 -5.47 -12.18
CA ALA A 185 -14.63 -6.09 -12.51
C ALA A 185 -15.51 -6.37 -11.28
N MET A 186 -14.91 -6.56 -10.12
CA MET A 186 -15.62 -6.80 -8.85
C MET A 186 -15.90 -5.52 -8.07
N LEU A 187 -15.18 -4.43 -8.34
CA LEU A 187 -15.26 -3.18 -7.59
C LEU A 187 -16.63 -2.52 -7.75
N THR A 188 -17.23 -2.12 -6.64
CA THR A 188 -18.48 -1.36 -6.62
C THR A 188 -18.24 0.14 -6.61
N VAL A 189 -19.24 0.93 -7.07
CA VAL A 189 -19.15 2.40 -7.03
C VAL A 189 -18.96 2.93 -5.60
N PRO A 190 -19.71 2.47 -4.58
CA PRO A 190 -19.50 2.91 -3.20
C PRO A 190 -18.10 2.59 -2.68
N GLU A 191 -17.61 1.38 -2.93
CA GLU A 191 -16.26 0.96 -2.50
C GLU A 191 -15.18 1.85 -3.12
N PHE A 192 -15.19 2.04 -4.44
CA PHE A 192 -14.26 2.94 -5.11
C PHE A 192 -14.36 4.38 -4.57
N THR A 193 -15.59 4.87 -4.40
CA THR A 193 -15.85 6.22 -3.89
C THR A 193 -15.26 6.41 -2.49
N ASN A 194 -15.41 5.42 -1.60
CA ASN A 194 -14.86 5.47 -0.25
C ASN A 194 -13.32 5.44 -0.27
N ARG A 195 -12.69 4.64 -1.13
CA ARG A 195 -11.22 4.66 -1.30
C ARG A 195 -10.72 6.05 -1.71
N VAL A 196 -11.40 6.69 -2.66
CA VAL A 196 -11.05 8.05 -3.10
C VAL A 196 -11.31 9.07 -2.00
N ARG A 197 -12.39 8.94 -1.21
CA ARG A 197 -12.66 9.82 -0.06
C ARG A 197 -11.56 9.75 0.98
N VAL A 198 -11.08 8.56 1.32
CA VAL A 198 -9.94 8.41 2.24
C VAL A 198 -8.69 9.11 1.67
N MET A 199 -8.44 9.00 0.36
CA MET A 199 -7.30 9.69 -0.27
C MET A 199 -7.45 11.22 -0.19
N ILE A 200 -8.66 11.74 -0.44
CA ILE A 200 -8.95 13.17 -0.28
C ILE A 200 -8.70 13.60 1.17
N ASP A 201 -9.21 12.83 2.13
CA ASP A 201 -9.09 13.12 3.56
C ASP A 201 -7.61 13.13 3.99
N MET A 202 -6.80 12.16 3.56
CA MET A 202 -5.35 12.17 3.77
C MET A 202 -4.68 13.45 3.24
N ASP A 203 -5.02 13.85 2.05
CA ASP A 203 -4.42 15.01 1.40
C ASP A 203 -4.82 16.34 2.07
N GLU A 204 -6.06 16.46 2.52
CA GLU A 204 -6.55 17.64 3.23
C GLU A 204 -5.99 17.76 4.63
N ARG A 205 -5.81 16.63 5.30
CA ARG A 205 -5.25 16.53 6.65
C ARG A 205 -3.72 16.51 6.69
N GLY A 206 -3.04 16.73 5.56
CA GLY A 206 -1.58 16.72 5.48
C GLY A 206 -0.86 17.62 6.49
N ARG A 207 -1.52 18.64 7.04
CA ARG A 207 -0.98 19.47 8.12
C ARG A 207 -0.77 18.70 9.42
N GLU A 208 -1.53 17.64 9.68
CA GLU A 208 -1.37 16.80 10.87
C GLU A 208 -0.04 16.05 10.87
N LEU A 209 0.53 15.83 9.69
CA LEU A 209 1.86 15.25 9.54
C LEU A 209 3.00 16.27 9.75
N GLN A 210 2.70 17.53 10.08
CA GLN A 210 3.71 18.55 10.35
C GLN A 210 3.71 18.95 11.84
N PRO A 211 4.86 19.23 12.45
CA PRO A 211 6.21 19.14 11.86
C PRO A 211 6.56 17.72 11.40
N ALA A 212 7.69 17.59 10.68
CA ALA A 212 8.23 16.26 10.37
C ALA A 212 8.23 15.37 11.61
N PRO A 213 7.96 14.07 11.48
CA PRO A 213 7.84 13.20 12.65
C PRO A 213 9.09 13.31 13.51
N ARG A 214 8.94 13.34 14.83
CA ARG A 214 10.05 13.17 15.79
C ARG A 214 10.60 11.74 15.74
N TRP A 215 10.42 11.11 14.60
CA TRP A 215 10.84 9.76 14.33
C TRP A 215 12.26 9.75 13.80
N HIS A 216 13.14 9.08 14.53
CA HIS A 216 14.54 8.87 14.18
C HIS A 216 14.87 7.38 14.01
N GLY A 217 13.84 6.54 13.94
CA GLY A 217 14.00 5.10 13.73
C GLY A 217 14.41 4.76 12.30
N PRO A 218 14.83 3.52 12.07
CA PRO A 218 15.26 3.05 10.76
C PRO A 218 14.18 3.28 9.70
N THR A 219 14.55 3.96 8.61
CA THR A 219 13.61 4.30 7.53
C THR A 219 14.24 3.96 6.19
N LEU A 220 13.50 3.24 5.34
CA LEU A 220 13.87 2.94 3.96
C LEU A 220 12.87 3.59 3.00
N LEU A 221 13.36 4.44 2.12
CA LEU A 221 12.60 4.99 0.99
C LEU A 221 13.00 4.26 -0.28
N MET A 222 12.04 3.59 -0.89
CA MET A 222 12.21 2.90 -2.18
C MET A 222 11.46 3.70 -3.25
N GLU A 223 12.14 4.12 -4.29
CA GLU A 223 11.54 4.99 -5.30
C GLU A 223 11.86 4.55 -6.71
N THR A 224 10.93 4.76 -7.62
CA THR A 224 11.11 4.56 -9.05
C THR A 224 11.52 5.89 -9.70
N ALA A 225 12.63 5.91 -10.44
CA ALA A 225 13.21 7.11 -11.00
C ALA A 225 12.25 7.86 -11.97
N ASP A 226 11.48 7.10 -12.77
CA ASP A 226 10.49 7.63 -13.72
C ASP A 226 9.08 7.13 -13.37
N ASP A 227 8.62 7.50 -12.16
CA ASP A 227 7.26 7.22 -11.70
C ASP A 227 6.29 8.29 -12.23
N PRO A 228 5.27 7.91 -13.00
CA PRO A 228 4.32 8.86 -13.58
C PRO A 228 3.32 9.43 -12.57
N LEU A 229 3.13 8.82 -11.40
CA LEU A 229 2.19 9.27 -10.38
C LEU A 229 2.86 10.09 -9.27
N PHE A 230 4.11 9.78 -8.92
CA PHE A 230 4.88 10.51 -7.91
C PHE A 230 6.12 11.12 -8.56
N ALA A 231 5.95 12.35 -9.04
CA ALA A 231 6.97 13.10 -9.74
C ALA A 231 8.21 13.40 -8.88
N ALA A 232 9.29 13.85 -9.50
CA ALA A 232 10.55 14.16 -8.82
C ALA A 232 10.37 15.11 -7.62
N ALA A 233 9.49 16.12 -7.74
CA ALA A 233 9.21 17.05 -6.65
C ALA A 233 8.61 16.39 -5.41
N GLU A 234 7.75 15.35 -5.58
CA GLU A 234 7.16 14.61 -4.47
C GLU A 234 8.20 13.70 -3.80
N ARG A 235 9.10 13.09 -4.57
CA ARG A 235 10.23 12.33 -4.02
C ARG A 235 11.16 13.23 -3.22
N VAL A 236 11.47 14.44 -3.70
CA VAL A 236 12.26 15.43 -2.97
C VAL A 236 11.56 15.81 -1.66
N ALA A 237 10.25 16.07 -1.68
CA ALA A 237 9.49 16.41 -0.47
C ALA A 237 9.47 15.25 0.54
N LEU A 238 9.36 14.00 0.07
CA LEU A 238 9.39 12.81 0.92
C LEU A 238 10.77 12.61 1.56
N ARG A 239 11.85 12.77 0.80
CA ARG A 239 13.23 12.71 1.33
C ARG A 239 13.48 13.81 2.36
N ALA A 240 13.01 15.04 2.12
CA ALA A 240 13.12 16.12 3.07
C ALA A 240 12.36 15.86 4.38
N ARG A 241 11.27 15.09 4.31
CA ARG A 241 10.51 14.67 5.49
C ARG A 241 11.23 13.61 6.32
N TYR A 242 12.01 12.73 5.70
CA TYR A 242 12.79 11.67 6.34
C TYR A 242 14.28 11.83 6.01
N PRO A 243 14.97 12.85 6.58
CA PRO A 243 16.33 13.21 6.17
C PRO A 243 17.40 12.15 6.54
N TYR A 244 17.06 11.21 7.42
CA TYR A 244 17.97 10.13 7.85
C TYR A 244 17.62 8.78 7.18
N ALA A 245 16.67 8.78 6.25
CA ALA A 245 16.28 7.54 5.58
C ALA A 245 17.37 7.04 4.63
N GLU A 246 17.53 5.72 4.59
CA GLU A 246 18.20 5.05 3.49
C GLU A 246 17.33 5.18 2.23
N ILE A 247 17.94 5.47 1.09
CA ILE A 247 17.21 5.66 -0.18
C ILE A 247 17.69 4.63 -1.18
N HIS A 248 16.74 3.87 -1.72
CA HIS A 248 16.99 2.99 -2.86
C HIS A 248 16.19 3.43 -4.07
N THR A 249 16.88 3.77 -5.17
CA THR A 249 16.24 4.20 -6.41
C THR A 249 16.30 3.08 -7.45
N PHE A 250 15.12 2.63 -7.89
CA PHE A 250 14.98 1.73 -9.03
C PHE A 250 15.02 2.56 -10.33
N TYR A 251 16.08 2.42 -11.09
CA TYR A 251 16.24 3.10 -12.37
C TYR A 251 15.41 2.42 -13.45
N THR A 252 14.11 2.57 -13.36
CA THR A 252 13.12 2.03 -14.27
C THR A 252 11.95 3.01 -14.43
N LYS A 253 11.03 2.69 -15.34
CA LYS A 253 9.83 3.47 -15.60
C LYS A 253 8.59 2.73 -15.13
N GLY A 254 7.65 3.47 -14.56
CA GLY A 254 6.33 2.97 -14.16
C GLY A 254 6.06 3.11 -12.67
N HIS A 255 4.79 2.98 -12.29
CA HIS A 255 4.34 3.15 -10.90
C HIS A 255 4.29 1.84 -10.11
N ILE A 256 4.19 0.69 -10.79
CA ILE A 256 4.00 -0.60 -10.13
C ILE A 256 5.31 -1.39 -10.00
N THR A 257 6.42 -0.70 -9.84
CA THR A 257 7.75 -1.33 -9.72
C THR A 257 7.78 -2.32 -8.55
N ALA A 258 7.18 -1.98 -7.40
CA ALA A 258 7.01 -2.88 -6.28
C ALA A 258 6.32 -4.21 -6.65
N LEU A 259 5.43 -4.21 -7.63
CA LEU A 259 4.73 -5.43 -8.07
C LEU A 259 5.48 -6.15 -9.19
N THR A 260 5.96 -5.42 -10.18
CA THR A 260 6.59 -6.01 -11.38
C THR A 260 8.03 -6.45 -11.17
N ARG A 261 8.71 -5.87 -10.18
CA ARG A 261 10.07 -6.19 -9.76
C ARG A 261 10.11 -6.64 -8.29
N ALA A 262 9.06 -7.31 -7.84
CA ALA A 262 8.94 -7.78 -6.45
C ALA A 262 10.21 -8.48 -5.91
N PRO A 263 10.94 -9.35 -6.65
CA PRO A 263 12.18 -9.94 -6.15
C PRO A 263 13.26 -8.94 -5.79
N GLU A 264 13.42 -7.90 -6.61
CA GLU A 264 14.41 -6.86 -6.37
C GLU A 264 14.01 -6.00 -5.16
N TYR A 265 12.70 -5.67 -5.04
CA TYR A 265 12.16 -5.01 -3.86
C TYR A 265 12.39 -5.84 -2.59
N ILE A 266 12.11 -7.15 -2.63
CA ILE A 266 12.33 -8.08 -1.53
C ILE A 266 13.80 -8.08 -1.13
N THR A 267 14.73 -8.18 -2.08
CA THR A 267 16.18 -8.16 -1.79
C THR A 267 16.60 -6.88 -1.06
N VAL A 268 16.10 -5.72 -1.49
CA VAL A 268 16.39 -4.44 -0.84
C VAL A 268 15.81 -4.39 0.58
N MET A 269 14.58 -4.85 0.75
CA MET A 269 13.92 -4.91 2.06
C MET A 269 14.63 -5.89 3.01
N GLU A 270 15.02 -7.08 2.54
CA GLU A 270 15.75 -8.06 3.34
C GLU A 270 17.10 -7.51 3.81
N ALA A 271 17.83 -6.84 2.92
CA ALA A 271 19.11 -6.22 3.27
C ALA A 271 18.96 -5.11 4.32
N PHE A 272 17.85 -4.35 4.28
CA PHE A 272 17.55 -3.34 5.27
C PHE A 272 17.12 -3.97 6.60
N LEU A 273 16.14 -4.86 6.60
CA LEU A 273 15.60 -5.51 7.79
C LEU A 273 16.65 -6.35 8.54
N ALA A 274 17.63 -6.89 7.84
CA ALA A 274 18.73 -7.66 8.48
C ALA A 274 19.68 -6.80 9.33
N ARG A 275 19.63 -5.46 9.22
CA ARG A 275 20.46 -4.52 9.98
C ARG A 275 19.72 -3.83 11.12
N HIS A 276 18.42 -3.97 11.15
CA HIS A 276 17.52 -3.23 12.05
C HIS A 276 16.50 -4.14 12.73
#